data_c5b058e233715e333824344b39a23da1
#
_entry.id   c5b058e233715e333824344b39a23da1
#
_cell.length_a   1.000
_cell.length_b   1.000
_cell.length_c   1.000
_cell.angle_alpha   90.00
_cell.angle_beta   90.00
_cell.angle_gamma   90.00
#
_symmetry.space_group_name_H-M   'P 1'
#
loop_
_entity.id
_entity.type
_entity.pdbx_description
1 polymer ?
#
loop_
_entity_poly.entity_id
_entity_poly.type
_entity_poly.pdbx_seq_one_letter_code
_entity_poly.pdbx_strand_id
1 'polypeptide(L)'
;MYLIKQLLLLFLRLMLWLSSILFVSSPAMAEDELSGSLPEFSMGETLSFSKQPLYKTGLKEWGSLNVRGVATGLFLNQSNPITGNDFSYTNFTNAQLIIENNEGPIRVFAQTGLYDVPVLGLSFTRTRDNTERSYGYLPQAYISIVPENHWSLMVGKLPAIGGAEPTFTYQNSNIQRGLLWAQTNSVSRGVQLNFVDGSLSASLSLNDGAYSNVYNWIGGAVGLKATEKSTYMMSWTGSVSANASNSYVTPLLQNNSQISNLIYKYSGDYWTLMPYLQYTYIPQRPTVGIKGSSGTVGSAILATYHITPLTDGVAPARHLSIATRVEYESSYGNSLANAAPNGVLYGPGSSAWSISITPTLQVDNFFARTEIAYVKAFNMQSGSGFGSGGTMNNQARVVIEIGLLY
;
A
#
# COMPACT_ATOMS: atom_id res chain seq x y z
N MET A 1 13.61 -21.59 8.77
CA MET A 1 12.39 -22.44 8.78
C MET A 1 11.73 -22.51 10.16
N TYR A 2 12.44 -22.78 11.27
CA TYR A 2 11.87 -22.84 12.62
C TYR A 2 11.27 -21.51 13.10
N LEU A 3 11.97 -20.38 12.90
CA LEU A 3 11.50 -19.04 13.29
C LEU A 3 10.24 -18.61 12.54
N ILE A 4 10.14 -18.93 11.24
CA ILE A 4 8.96 -18.65 10.40
C ILE A 4 7.74 -19.40 10.94
N LYS A 5 7.94 -20.67 11.32
CA LYS A 5 6.86 -21.50 11.90
C LYS A 5 6.37 -20.94 13.25
N GLN A 6 7.28 -20.42 14.07
CA GLN A 6 6.96 -19.80 15.36
C GLN A 6 6.22 -18.46 15.17
N LEU A 7 6.68 -17.61 14.25
CA LEU A 7 6.02 -16.34 13.91
C LEU A 7 4.62 -16.58 13.34
N LEU A 8 4.46 -17.56 12.43
CA LEU A 8 3.16 -17.92 11.87
C LEU A 8 2.20 -18.45 12.96
N LEU A 9 2.70 -19.28 13.88
CA LEU A 9 1.92 -19.80 15.00
C LEU A 9 1.54 -18.69 15.99
N LEU A 10 2.44 -17.76 16.27
CA LEU A 10 2.18 -16.61 17.14
C LEU A 10 1.13 -15.69 16.51
N PHE A 11 1.23 -15.43 15.22
CA PHE A 11 0.27 -14.63 14.47
C PHE A 11 -1.09 -15.30 14.40
N LEU A 12 -1.17 -16.60 14.09
CA LEU A 12 -2.41 -17.36 14.11
C LEU A 12 -3.06 -17.35 15.50
N ARG A 13 -2.28 -17.47 16.57
CA ARG A 13 -2.79 -17.38 17.94
C ARG A 13 -3.30 -15.96 18.27
N LEU A 14 -2.58 -14.93 17.84
CA LEU A 14 -3.01 -13.54 18.00
C LEU A 14 -4.29 -13.26 17.23
N MET A 15 -4.41 -13.77 15.99
CA MET A 15 -5.62 -13.66 15.17
C MET A 15 -6.81 -14.39 15.79
N LEU A 16 -6.61 -15.62 16.28
CA LEU A 16 -7.66 -16.37 16.98
C LEU A 16 -8.06 -15.70 18.30
N TRP A 17 -7.12 -15.09 19.02
CA TRP A 17 -7.39 -14.37 20.26
C TRP A 17 -8.15 -13.07 19.98
N LEU A 18 -7.74 -12.28 18.98
CA LEU A 18 -8.45 -11.08 18.53
C LEU A 18 -9.87 -11.42 18.03
N SER A 19 -10.03 -12.51 17.27
CA SER A 19 -11.35 -12.96 16.82
C SER A 19 -12.25 -13.42 17.98
N SER A 20 -11.70 -14.07 19.00
CA SER A 20 -12.48 -14.53 20.16
C SER A 20 -12.95 -13.39 21.08
N ILE A 21 -12.24 -12.27 21.14
CA ILE A 21 -12.67 -11.06 21.86
C ILE A 21 -13.82 -10.35 21.13
N LEU A 22 -13.92 -10.53 19.79
CA LEU A 22 -14.88 -9.83 18.93
C LEU A 22 -16.16 -10.63 18.62
N PHE A 23 -16.25 -11.91 19.05
CA PHE A 23 -17.45 -12.71 18.92
C PHE A 23 -18.51 -12.36 19.98
N VAL A 24 -19.11 -11.16 19.88
CA VAL A 24 -20.34 -10.84 20.59
C VAL A 24 -21.40 -10.47 19.56
N SER A 25 -22.33 -11.42 19.36
CA SER A 25 -23.65 -11.34 18.71
C SER A 25 -23.75 -10.63 17.35
N SER A 26 -24.01 -11.39 16.31
CA SER A 26 -24.48 -10.91 15.02
C SER A 26 -25.98 -10.62 15.03
N PRO A 27 -26.44 -9.42 14.64
CA PRO A 27 -27.73 -9.26 14.01
C PRO A 27 -27.63 -9.53 12.49
N ALA A 28 -28.77 -9.85 11.90
CA ALA A 28 -28.94 -10.24 10.51
C ALA A 28 -28.32 -9.24 9.52
N MET A 29 -27.69 -9.79 8.49
CA MET A 29 -27.10 -9.07 7.36
C MET A 29 -28.17 -8.27 6.62
N ALA A 30 -28.01 -6.97 6.54
CA ALA A 30 -28.70 -6.14 5.57
C ALA A 30 -28.08 -6.36 4.20
N GLU A 31 -28.91 -6.55 3.17
CA GLU A 31 -28.51 -6.55 1.76
C GLU A 31 -27.98 -5.16 1.40
N ASP A 32 -26.69 -4.94 1.56
CA ASP A 32 -26.03 -3.74 1.05
C ASP A 32 -25.51 -3.97 -0.35
N GLU A 33 -25.74 -3.01 -1.21
CA GLU A 33 -25.52 -2.98 -2.65
C GLU A 33 -24.26 -3.72 -3.09
N LEU A 34 -24.43 -4.80 -3.85
CA LEU A 34 -23.44 -5.54 -4.61
C LEU A 34 -22.71 -4.60 -5.60
N SER A 35 -21.82 -3.77 -5.10
CA SER A 35 -20.85 -3.10 -5.96
C SER A 35 -19.80 -4.14 -6.33
N GLY A 36 -19.59 -4.44 -7.60
CA GLY A 36 -18.54 -5.35 -8.10
C GLY A 36 -17.11 -4.81 -7.88
N SER A 37 -16.91 -4.01 -6.85
CA SER A 37 -15.62 -3.53 -6.38
C SER A 37 -15.11 -4.44 -5.28
N LEU A 38 -13.83 -4.80 -5.35
CA LEU A 38 -13.16 -5.50 -4.26
C LEU A 38 -13.26 -4.68 -2.97
N PRO A 39 -13.45 -5.34 -1.81
CA PRO A 39 -13.27 -4.68 -0.53
C PRO A 39 -11.87 -4.05 -0.47
N GLU A 40 -11.79 -2.82 -0.01
CA GLU A 40 -10.51 -2.14 0.14
C GLU A 40 -9.76 -2.71 1.36
N PHE A 41 -8.70 -3.48 1.10
CA PHE A 41 -7.86 -4.08 2.13
C PHE A 41 -6.70 -3.16 2.55
N SER A 42 -6.97 -1.86 2.65
CA SER A 42 -5.96 -0.88 3.04
C SER A 42 -6.37 -0.11 4.30
N MET A 43 -5.39 0.48 4.98
CA MET A 43 -5.61 1.41 6.09
C MET A 43 -5.96 2.84 5.62
N GLY A 44 -6.59 2.96 4.46
CA GLY A 44 -7.05 4.24 3.91
C GLY A 44 -7.92 5.01 4.90
N GLU A 45 -9.04 5.23 4.82
CA GLU A 45 -10.19 5.74 5.61
C GLU A 45 -9.95 6.83 6.65
N THR A 46 -8.74 7.36 6.87
CA THR A 46 -8.51 8.50 7.77
C THR A 46 -8.76 9.85 7.12
N LEU A 47 -8.70 9.91 5.80
CA LEU A 47 -8.99 11.11 5.01
C LEU A 47 -10.14 10.82 4.05
N SER A 48 -11.11 11.69 4.00
CA SER A 48 -12.27 11.59 3.11
C SER A 48 -12.31 12.72 2.11
N PHE A 49 -12.74 12.40 0.89
CA PHE A 49 -13.04 13.42 -0.11
C PHE A 49 -14.30 14.22 0.27
N SER A 50 -14.40 15.43 -0.28
CA SER A 50 -15.64 16.19 -0.24
C SER A 50 -16.82 15.33 -0.71
N LYS A 51 -17.98 15.51 -0.06
CA LYS A 51 -19.23 14.87 -0.49
C LYS A 51 -19.62 15.28 -1.91
N GLN A 52 -19.21 16.48 -2.36
CA GLN A 52 -19.45 16.96 -3.72
C GLN A 52 -18.14 16.92 -4.50
N PRO A 53 -18.08 16.23 -5.64
CA PRO A 53 -16.93 16.29 -6.53
C PRO A 53 -16.77 17.68 -7.15
N LEU A 54 -15.57 18.01 -7.64
CA LEU A 54 -15.32 19.26 -8.38
C LEU A 54 -16.25 19.42 -9.57
N TYR A 55 -16.56 18.32 -10.23
CA TYR A 55 -17.49 18.29 -11.36
C TYR A 55 -18.23 16.95 -11.39
N LYS A 56 -19.51 17.00 -11.70
CA LYS A 56 -20.37 15.82 -11.89
C LYS A 56 -21.26 16.02 -13.12
N THR A 57 -21.32 15.01 -13.98
CA THR A 57 -22.24 15.00 -15.13
C THR A 57 -22.86 13.63 -15.29
N GLY A 58 -24.14 13.62 -15.65
CA GLY A 58 -24.86 12.37 -15.95
C GLY A 58 -24.48 11.83 -17.33
N LEU A 59 -24.27 10.53 -17.41
CA LEU A 59 -23.99 9.79 -18.64
C LEU A 59 -25.19 8.92 -19.09
N LYS A 60 -26.40 9.31 -18.73
CA LYS A 60 -27.66 8.56 -18.95
C LYS A 60 -27.56 7.15 -18.35
N GLU A 61 -27.68 6.10 -19.18
CA GLU A 61 -27.65 4.69 -18.76
C GLU A 61 -26.29 4.23 -18.21
N TRP A 62 -25.23 5.03 -18.41
CA TRP A 62 -23.88 4.75 -17.93
C TRP A 62 -23.59 5.36 -16.55
N GLY A 63 -24.58 5.94 -15.88
CA GLY A 63 -24.41 6.55 -14.56
C GLY A 63 -23.88 7.98 -14.59
N SER A 64 -22.99 8.33 -13.68
CA SER A 64 -22.43 9.68 -13.57
C SER A 64 -20.90 9.67 -13.61
N LEU A 65 -20.32 10.62 -14.34
CA LEU A 65 -18.89 10.89 -14.32
C LEU A 65 -18.61 11.92 -13.24
N ASN A 66 -17.72 11.58 -12.32
CA ASN A 66 -17.26 12.43 -11.23
C ASN A 66 -15.80 12.83 -11.47
N VAL A 67 -15.47 14.08 -11.18
CA VAL A 67 -14.09 14.58 -11.18
C VAL A 67 -13.77 15.05 -9.77
N ARG A 68 -12.73 14.50 -9.18
CA ARG A 68 -12.19 14.85 -7.87
C ARG A 68 -10.80 15.44 -8.00
N GLY A 69 -10.37 16.21 -7.02
CA GLY A 69 -9.07 16.86 -7.00
C GLY A 69 -8.31 16.59 -5.71
N VAL A 70 -7.02 16.41 -5.83
CA VAL A 70 -6.08 16.28 -4.69
C VAL A 70 -4.96 17.28 -4.85
N ALA A 71 -4.78 18.14 -3.85
CA ALA A 71 -3.67 19.09 -3.79
C ALA A 71 -3.04 19.04 -2.39
N THR A 72 -1.81 18.55 -2.28
CA THR A 72 -1.12 18.43 -0.98
C THR A 72 0.32 18.93 -1.04
N GLY A 73 0.77 19.53 0.05
CA GLY A 73 2.16 19.96 0.24
C GLY A 73 2.77 19.28 1.46
N LEU A 74 4.08 19.03 1.40
CA LEU A 74 4.83 18.30 2.41
C LEU A 74 6.07 19.08 2.82
N PHE A 75 6.34 19.08 4.13
CA PHE A 75 7.65 19.40 4.71
C PHE A 75 8.18 18.13 5.39
N LEU A 76 9.44 17.76 5.07
CA LEU A 76 10.16 16.65 5.68
C LEU A 76 11.45 17.15 6.31
N ASN A 77 11.71 16.71 7.53
CA ASN A 77 13.02 16.83 8.18
C ASN A 77 13.48 15.46 8.68
N GLN A 78 14.77 15.14 8.51
CA GLN A 78 15.32 13.82 8.83
C GLN A 78 16.69 13.89 9.45
N SER A 79 16.97 12.96 10.38
CA SER A 79 18.33 12.66 10.83
C SER A 79 18.98 11.66 9.87
N ASN A 80 20.29 11.64 9.81
CA ASN A 80 21.06 10.65 9.05
C ASN A 80 20.51 10.43 7.62
N PRO A 81 20.39 11.47 6.77
CA PRO A 81 19.87 11.33 5.43
C PRO A 81 20.69 10.30 4.63
N ILE A 82 20.02 9.47 3.83
CA ILE A 82 20.69 8.53 2.92
C ILE A 82 21.55 9.33 1.94
N THR A 83 22.66 8.75 1.50
CA THR A 83 23.59 9.37 0.56
C THR A 83 22.86 10.03 -0.63
N GLY A 84 23.12 11.30 -0.86
CA GLY A 84 22.48 12.10 -1.89
C GLY A 84 21.16 12.77 -1.46
N ASN A 85 20.71 12.56 -0.23
CA ASN A 85 19.57 13.27 0.32
C ASN A 85 19.99 14.41 1.24
N ASP A 86 19.16 15.46 1.32
CA ASP A 86 19.28 16.57 2.24
C ASP A 86 18.61 16.27 3.59
N PHE A 87 18.91 17.09 4.62
CA PHE A 87 18.27 17.00 5.93
C PHE A 87 16.80 17.43 5.90
N SER A 88 16.43 18.31 4.97
CA SER A 88 15.08 18.87 4.89
C SER A 88 14.61 19.02 3.45
N TYR A 89 13.32 18.83 3.25
CA TYR A 89 12.65 19.05 1.97
C TYR A 89 11.34 19.80 2.18
N THR A 90 11.01 20.69 1.25
CA THR A 90 9.66 21.21 1.05
C THR A 90 9.24 20.86 -0.37
N ASN A 91 8.08 20.25 -0.52
CA ASN A 91 7.65 19.71 -1.81
C ASN A 91 6.12 19.68 -1.91
N PHE A 92 5.58 19.73 -3.13
CA PHE A 92 4.22 19.24 -3.36
C PHE A 92 4.23 17.71 -3.26
N THR A 93 3.25 17.13 -2.55
CA THR A 93 3.14 15.67 -2.47
C THR A 93 2.20 15.14 -3.53
N ASN A 94 1.08 15.84 -3.76
CA ASN A 94 0.12 15.50 -4.80
C ASN A 94 -0.43 16.76 -5.45
N ALA A 95 -0.59 16.73 -6.76
CA ALA A 95 -1.38 17.64 -7.55
C ALA A 95 -2.08 16.81 -8.63
N GLN A 96 -3.22 16.20 -8.28
CA GLN A 96 -3.86 15.15 -9.07
C GLN A 96 -5.33 15.44 -9.33
N LEU A 97 -5.81 14.95 -10.48
CA LEU A 97 -7.23 14.81 -10.80
C LEU A 97 -7.57 13.33 -10.89
N ILE A 98 -8.72 12.96 -10.34
CA ILE A 98 -9.32 11.65 -10.41
C ILE A 98 -10.61 11.78 -11.18
N ILE A 99 -10.76 11.02 -12.25
CA ILE A 99 -11.94 10.96 -13.10
C ILE A 99 -12.49 9.55 -12.97
N GLU A 100 -13.70 9.43 -12.48
CA GLU A 100 -14.29 8.12 -12.19
C GLU A 100 -15.77 8.05 -12.55
N ASN A 101 -16.19 6.89 -13.03
CA ASN A 101 -17.57 6.46 -13.10
C ASN A 101 -17.64 5.08 -12.42
N ASN A 102 -18.38 5.00 -11.32
CA ASN A 102 -18.54 3.77 -10.52
C ASN A 102 -19.90 3.10 -10.73
N GLU A 103 -20.69 3.56 -11.70
CA GLU A 103 -22.04 3.08 -11.99
C GLU A 103 -22.10 2.45 -13.40
N GLY A 104 -23.15 1.64 -13.64
CA GLY A 104 -23.39 1.02 -14.94
C GLY A 104 -22.48 -0.19 -15.25
N PRO A 105 -22.67 -0.80 -16.43
CA PRO A 105 -21.97 -2.03 -16.81
C PRO A 105 -20.52 -1.79 -17.28
N ILE A 106 -20.19 -0.56 -17.67
CA ILE A 106 -18.81 -0.14 -18.00
C ILE A 106 -18.46 1.04 -17.10
N ARG A 107 -17.43 0.84 -16.29
CA ARG A 107 -16.92 1.82 -15.35
C ARG A 107 -15.52 2.24 -15.77
N VAL A 108 -15.17 3.48 -15.50
CA VAL A 108 -13.86 4.03 -15.84
C VAL A 108 -13.25 4.67 -14.62
N PHE A 109 -11.93 4.53 -14.51
CA PHE A 109 -11.13 5.21 -13.52
C PHE A 109 -9.87 5.76 -14.21
N ALA A 110 -9.54 7.02 -13.97
CA ALA A 110 -8.30 7.63 -14.41
C ALA A 110 -7.80 8.60 -13.35
N GLN A 111 -6.56 8.45 -12.94
CA GLN A 111 -5.88 9.34 -12.01
C GLN A 111 -4.67 9.95 -12.72
N THR A 112 -4.59 11.27 -12.77
CA THR A 112 -3.55 11.99 -13.51
C THR A 112 -2.99 13.13 -12.68
N GLY A 113 -1.71 13.45 -12.90
CA GLY A 113 -1.03 14.56 -12.26
C GLY A 113 0.30 14.18 -11.61
N LEU A 114 0.76 15.06 -10.72
CA LEU A 114 2.00 14.91 -9.96
C LEU A 114 1.75 14.19 -8.63
N TYR A 115 2.68 13.32 -8.24
CA TYR A 115 2.60 12.60 -6.97
C TYR A 115 3.98 12.24 -6.43
N ASP A 116 4.06 12.11 -5.12
CA ASP A 116 5.20 11.56 -4.41
C ASP A 116 4.79 10.32 -3.60
N VAL A 117 5.75 9.41 -3.42
CA VAL A 117 5.56 8.15 -2.69
C VAL A 117 6.68 8.03 -1.65
N PRO A 118 6.65 8.83 -0.58
CA PRO A 118 7.68 8.77 0.44
C PRO A 118 7.60 7.44 1.20
N VAL A 119 8.74 6.76 1.32
CA VAL A 119 8.89 5.49 2.04
C VAL A 119 9.86 5.67 3.20
N LEU A 120 9.47 5.24 4.39
CA LEU A 120 10.34 5.28 5.56
C LEU A 120 11.55 4.38 5.36
N GLY A 121 12.73 4.88 5.69
CA GLY A 121 13.97 4.13 5.53
C GLY A 121 14.55 4.09 4.12
N LEU A 122 13.89 4.69 3.13
CA LEU A 122 14.41 4.87 1.77
C LEU A 122 14.74 6.33 1.45
N SER A 123 15.44 6.55 0.33
CA SER A 123 15.76 7.88 -0.17
C SER A 123 14.48 8.64 -0.49
N PHE A 124 14.42 9.90 -0.06
CA PHE A 124 13.36 10.82 -0.48
C PHE A 124 13.64 11.29 -1.91
N THR A 125 12.63 11.26 -2.77
CA THR A 125 12.70 11.73 -4.15
C THR A 125 11.70 12.85 -4.34
N ARG A 126 12.07 13.93 -5.04
CA ARG A 126 11.16 15.05 -5.29
C ARG A 126 10.02 14.62 -6.22
N THR A 127 8.85 15.18 -6.02
CA THR A 127 7.59 14.82 -6.70
C THR A 127 7.73 14.71 -8.22
N ARG A 128 8.33 15.70 -8.86
CA ARG A 128 8.54 15.67 -10.31
C ARG A 128 9.37 14.46 -10.72
N ASP A 129 10.53 14.28 -10.07
CA ASP A 129 11.45 13.18 -10.38
C ASP A 129 10.80 11.82 -10.08
N ASN A 130 10.04 11.74 -8.98
CA ASN A 130 9.29 10.52 -8.64
C ASN A 130 8.21 10.22 -9.69
N THR A 131 7.42 11.20 -10.10
CA THR A 131 6.40 11.05 -11.14
C THR A 131 7.00 10.59 -12.47
N GLU A 132 8.07 11.27 -12.95
CA GLU A 132 8.70 10.97 -14.25
C GLU A 132 9.43 9.62 -14.26
N ARG A 133 10.03 9.21 -13.13
CA ARG A 133 10.82 7.97 -13.03
C ARG A 133 10.02 6.75 -12.62
N SER A 134 8.76 6.92 -12.18
CA SER A 134 7.91 5.81 -11.75
C SER A 134 6.78 5.53 -12.76
N TYR A 135 5.54 5.86 -12.44
CA TYR A 135 4.36 5.48 -13.24
C TYR A 135 3.93 6.55 -14.25
N GLY A 136 4.66 7.70 -14.33
CA GLY A 136 4.32 8.83 -15.20
C GLY A 136 3.11 9.62 -14.70
N TYR A 137 2.68 10.59 -15.50
CA TYR A 137 1.58 11.51 -15.14
C TYR A 137 0.19 10.88 -15.16
N LEU A 138 0.05 9.65 -15.57
CA LEU A 138 -1.17 8.84 -15.53
C LEU A 138 -0.87 7.54 -14.76
N PRO A 139 -0.70 7.59 -13.42
CA PRO A 139 -0.27 6.43 -12.64
C PRO A 139 -1.29 5.31 -12.65
N GLN A 140 -2.60 5.61 -12.64
CA GLN A 140 -3.65 4.60 -12.72
C GLN A 140 -4.69 5.01 -13.76
N ALA A 141 -5.07 4.09 -14.63
CA ALA A 141 -6.13 4.27 -15.60
C ALA A 141 -6.63 2.91 -16.08
N TYR A 142 -7.90 2.60 -15.86
CA TYR A 142 -8.49 1.33 -16.26
C TYR A 142 -9.97 1.45 -16.60
N ILE A 143 -10.43 0.49 -17.36
CA ILE A 143 -11.84 0.24 -17.61
C ILE A 143 -12.22 -1.01 -16.82
N SER A 144 -13.38 -0.98 -16.16
CA SER A 144 -13.98 -2.13 -15.50
C SER A 144 -15.29 -2.48 -16.21
N ILE A 145 -15.40 -3.71 -16.67
CA ILE A 145 -16.62 -4.28 -17.26
C ILE A 145 -17.29 -5.11 -16.18
N VAL A 146 -18.54 -4.77 -15.86
CA VAL A 146 -19.36 -5.39 -14.81
C VAL A 146 -20.62 -5.98 -15.47
N PRO A 147 -20.52 -7.19 -16.06
CA PRO A 147 -21.66 -7.79 -16.79
C PRO A 147 -22.78 -8.22 -15.85
N GLU A 148 -22.45 -8.63 -14.65
CA GLU A 148 -23.35 -9.09 -13.59
C GLU A 148 -22.85 -8.59 -12.23
N ASN A 149 -23.72 -8.63 -11.23
CA ASN A 149 -23.41 -8.06 -9.90
C ASN A 149 -22.20 -8.69 -9.19
N HIS A 150 -21.84 -9.95 -9.51
CA HIS A 150 -20.77 -10.68 -8.82
C HIS A 150 -19.41 -10.57 -9.51
N TRP A 151 -19.36 -10.26 -10.80
CA TRP A 151 -18.14 -10.31 -11.59
C TRP A 151 -17.75 -8.94 -12.14
N SER A 152 -16.46 -8.66 -12.15
CA SER A 152 -15.91 -7.54 -12.91
C SER A 152 -14.58 -7.91 -13.56
N LEU A 153 -14.36 -7.38 -14.77
CA LEU A 153 -13.10 -7.51 -15.50
C LEU A 153 -12.47 -6.12 -15.65
N MET A 154 -11.29 -5.93 -15.06
CA MET A 154 -10.54 -4.70 -15.16
C MET A 154 -9.40 -4.83 -16.17
N VAL A 155 -9.16 -3.80 -16.97
CA VAL A 155 -8.09 -3.76 -17.98
C VAL A 155 -7.44 -2.38 -17.98
N GLY A 156 -6.12 -2.33 -17.84
CA GLY A 156 -5.37 -1.07 -17.89
C GLY A 156 -4.18 -1.00 -16.92
N LYS A 157 -3.93 0.19 -16.41
CA LYS A 157 -3.00 0.45 -15.31
C LYS A 157 -3.74 0.29 -13.98
N LEU A 158 -3.54 -0.85 -13.34
CA LEU A 158 -4.29 -1.30 -12.18
C LEU A 158 -3.52 -1.04 -10.89
N PRO A 159 -4.19 -0.77 -9.76
CA PRO A 159 -3.56 -0.92 -8.46
C PRO A 159 -3.13 -2.38 -8.25
N ALA A 160 -2.04 -2.58 -7.49
CA ALA A 160 -1.57 -3.93 -7.20
C ALA A 160 -2.55 -4.71 -6.31
N ILE A 161 -2.63 -6.03 -6.54
CA ILE A 161 -3.35 -6.94 -5.66
C ILE A 161 -2.48 -7.23 -4.43
N GLY A 162 -2.97 -6.91 -3.26
CA GLY A 162 -2.29 -7.20 -1.99
C GLY A 162 -1.48 -6.03 -1.44
N GLY A 163 -0.98 -6.21 -0.22
CA GLY A 163 -0.40 -5.15 0.59
C GLY A 163 -1.44 -4.44 1.45
N ALA A 164 -0.97 -3.81 2.52
CA ALA A 164 -1.83 -3.13 3.51
C ALA A 164 -1.85 -1.60 3.35
N GLU A 165 -0.94 -1.05 2.56
CA GLU A 165 -0.78 0.40 2.36
C GLU A 165 -0.95 0.76 0.88
N PRO A 166 -1.89 1.67 0.54
CA PRO A 166 -2.06 2.18 -0.81
C PRO A 166 -0.87 3.03 -1.28
N THR A 167 -0.84 3.33 -2.58
CA THR A 167 0.31 4.01 -3.22
C THR A 167 0.45 5.47 -2.82
N PHE A 168 -0.64 6.25 -2.78
CA PHE A 168 -0.56 7.70 -2.61
C PHE A 168 -0.70 8.13 -1.15
N THR A 169 -0.05 9.24 -0.77
CA THR A 169 -0.02 9.69 0.64
C THR A 169 -1.42 9.86 1.21
N TYR A 170 -2.30 10.56 0.52
CA TYR A 170 -3.66 10.87 0.98
C TYR A 170 -4.55 9.63 1.16
N GLN A 171 -4.19 8.50 0.56
CA GLN A 171 -4.90 7.23 0.70
C GLN A 171 -4.49 6.45 1.96
N ASN A 172 -3.46 6.89 2.68
CA ASN A 172 -2.91 6.18 3.83
C ASN A 172 -3.15 6.93 5.14
N SER A 173 -3.26 6.18 6.22
CA SER A 173 -3.34 6.74 7.57
C SER A 173 -2.02 7.38 8.01
N ASN A 174 -0.88 6.82 7.62
CA ASN A 174 0.44 7.42 7.78
C ASN A 174 0.83 8.15 6.48
N ILE A 175 1.68 9.19 6.57
CA ILE A 175 2.13 9.96 5.39
C ILE A 175 3.10 9.11 4.56
N GLN A 176 4.06 8.47 5.22
CA GLN A 176 5.05 7.62 4.59
C GLN A 176 4.57 6.16 4.57
N ARG A 177 4.95 5.42 3.51
CA ARG A 177 4.83 3.95 3.46
C ARG A 177 5.84 3.30 4.40
N GLY A 178 5.54 2.08 4.83
CA GLY A 178 6.41 1.32 5.70
C GLY A 178 7.49 0.50 5.01
N LEU A 179 8.25 -0.24 5.84
CA LEU A 179 9.32 -1.12 5.37
C LEU A 179 8.78 -2.26 4.50
N LEU A 180 7.68 -2.89 4.93
CA LEU A 180 7.08 -4.00 4.20
C LEU A 180 6.56 -3.57 2.84
N TRP A 181 5.97 -2.36 2.77
CA TRP A 181 5.49 -1.80 1.52
C TRP A 181 6.61 -1.64 0.47
N ALA A 182 7.83 -1.32 0.91
CA ALA A 182 8.98 -1.15 0.01
C ALA A 182 9.32 -2.40 -0.81
N GLN A 183 8.85 -3.58 -0.40
CA GLN A 183 9.03 -4.85 -1.11
C GLN A 183 7.90 -5.15 -2.10
N THR A 184 6.79 -4.40 -2.07
CA THR A 184 5.61 -4.66 -2.89
C THR A 184 5.67 -3.91 -4.23
N ASN A 185 4.91 -4.39 -5.22
CA ASN A 185 4.54 -3.58 -6.37
C ASN A 185 3.33 -2.72 -6.04
N SER A 186 3.18 -1.55 -6.67
CA SER A 186 2.10 -0.61 -6.38
C SER A 186 1.13 -0.45 -7.52
N VAL A 187 1.64 -0.41 -8.76
CA VAL A 187 0.89 -0.28 -9.99
C VAL A 187 1.43 -1.27 -11.00
N SER A 188 0.55 -1.95 -11.69
CA SER A 188 0.89 -2.85 -12.79
C SER A 188 -0.03 -2.62 -14.00
N ARG A 189 0.43 -2.97 -15.18
CA ARG A 189 -0.41 -2.99 -16.38
C ARG A 189 -0.89 -4.41 -16.61
N GLY A 190 -2.16 -4.60 -16.90
CA GLY A 190 -2.69 -5.93 -17.11
C GLY A 190 -4.19 -6.03 -17.12
N VAL A 191 -4.62 -7.26 -16.83
CA VAL A 191 -6.02 -7.62 -16.70
C VAL A 191 -6.26 -8.26 -15.32
N GLN A 192 -7.42 -8.02 -14.75
CA GLN A 192 -7.81 -8.56 -13.45
C GLN A 192 -9.28 -8.93 -13.47
N LEU A 193 -9.58 -10.18 -13.13
CA LEU A 193 -10.93 -10.69 -12.91
C LEU A 193 -11.23 -10.65 -11.42
N ASN A 194 -12.37 -10.10 -11.05
CA ASN A 194 -12.83 -10.04 -9.66
C ASN A 194 -14.17 -10.76 -9.53
N PHE A 195 -14.36 -11.35 -8.36
CA PHE A 195 -15.59 -11.97 -7.93
C PHE A 195 -15.95 -11.49 -6.52
N VAL A 196 -17.18 -11.10 -6.30
CA VAL A 196 -17.70 -10.69 -4.97
C VAL A 196 -19.09 -11.32 -4.80
N ASP A 197 -19.28 -12.09 -3.73
CA ASP A 197 -20.56 -12.66 -3.37
C ASP A 197 -20.74 -12.70 -1.85
N GLY A 198 -21.63 -11.87 -1.35
CA GLY A 198 -21.84 -11.70 0.08
C GLY A 198 -20.57 -11.37 0.84
N SER A 199 -20.13 -12.29 1.69
CA SER A 199 -18.92 -12.12 2.51
C SER A 199 -17.62 -12.54 1.81
N LEU A 200 -17.70 -13.17 0.63
CA LEU A 200 -16.53 -13.67 -0.09
C LEU A 200 -16.15 -12.74 -1.23
N SER A 201 -14.85 -12.44 -1.35
CA SER A 201 -14.27 -11.79 -2.51
C SER A 201 -13.07 -12.57 -3.02
N ALA A 202 -12.84 -12.56 -4.33
CA ALA A 202 -11.68 -13.17 -4.93
C ALA A 202 -11.19 -12.35 -6.13
N SER A 203 -9.91 -12.40 -6.42
CA SER A 203 -9.31 -11.76 -7.59
C SER A 203 -8.25 -12.64 -8.21
N LEU A 204 -8.14 -12.56 -9.53
CA LEU A 204 -7.07 -13.15 -10.31
C LEU A 204 -6.56 -12.14 -11.33
N SER A 205 -5.24 -11.95 -11.44
CA SER A 205 -4.64 -11.02 -12.39
C SER A 205 -3.51 -11.64 -13.19
N LEU A 206 -3.36 -11.16 -14.42
CA LEU A 206 -2.18 -11.32 -15.26
C LEU A 206 -1.66 -9.90 -15.58
N ASN A 207 -0.42 -9.63 -15.21
CA ASN A 207 0.11 -8.28 -15.28
C ASN A 207 1.64 -8.24 -15.46
N ASP A 208 2.21 -7.05 -15.54
CA ASP A 208 3.63 -6.81 -15.72
C ASP A 208 4.41 -6.58 -14.40
N GLY A 209 3.83 -6.96 -13.27
CA GLY A 209 4.45 -6.93 -11.95
C GLY A 209 4.84 -5.53 -11.50
N ALA A 210 6.14 -5.29 -11.32
CA ALA A 210 6.67 -4.00 -10.93
C ALA A 210 6.80 -3.03 -12.13
N TYR A 211 5.74 -2.89 -12.93
CA TYR A 211 5.66 -1.98 -14.07
C TYR A 211 6.73 -2.21 -15.14
N SER A 212 7.06 -3.48 -15.38
CA SER A 212 8.21 -3.88 -16.22
C SER A 212 7.93 -3.89 -17.71
N ASN A 213 6.67 -3.80 -18.15
CA ASN A 213 6.21 -4.03 -19.52
C ASN A 213 6.47 -5.48 -20.04
N VAL A 214 6.71 -6.42 -19.13
CA VAL A 214 6.79 -7.85 -19.43
C VAL A 214 5.71 -8.56 -18.65
N TYR A 215 4.69 -9.08 -19.33
CA TYR A 215 3.48 -9.67 -18.74
C TYR A 215 3.74 -11.08 -18.25
N ASN A 216 4.53 -11.22 -17.22
CA ASN A 216 4.97 -12.48 -16.63
C ASN A 216 4.62 -12.62 -15.15
N TRP A 217 3.72 -11.77 -14.65
CA TRP A 217 3.23 -11.87 -13.27
C TRP A 217 1.80 -12.40 -13.23
N ILE A 218 1.57 -13.32 -12.30
CA ILE A 218 0.24 -13.79 -11.92
C ILE A 218 0.02 -13.38 -10.48
N GLY A 219 -1.18 -12.94 -10.17
CA GLY A 219 -1.57 -12.59 -8.81
C GLY A 219 -2.98 -13.06 -8.49
N GLY A 220 -3.23 -13.34 -7.22
CA GLY A 220 -4.55 -13.65 -6.72
C GLY A 220 -4.73 -13.20 -5.28
N ALA A 221 -5.97 -12.92 -4.92
CA ALA A 221 -6.37 -12.63 -3.54
C ALA A 221 -7.71 -13.27 -3.23
N VAL A 222 -7.89 -13.63 -1.96
CA VAL A 222 -9.18 -14.08 -1.42
C VAL A 222 -9.43 -13.28 -0.15
N GLY A 223 -10.59 -12.67 -0.04
CA GLY A 223 -11.07 -11.92 1.10
C GLY A 223 -12.32 -12.56 1.71
N LEU A 224 -12.42 -12.53 3.03
CA LEU A 224 -13.57 -13.00 3.78
C LEU A 224 -14.00 -11.91 4.77
N LYS A 225 -15.15 -11.29 4.55
CA LYS A 225 -15.83 -10.41 5.50
C LYS A 225 -16.52 -11.29 6.56
N ALA A 226 -15.82 -11.58 7.65
CA ALA A 226 -16.32 -12.47 8.70
C ALA A 226 -17.43 -11.82 9.53
N THR A 227 -17.38 -10.50 9.70
CA THR A 227 -18.43 -9.67 10.30
C THR A 227 -18.46 -8.33 9.58
N GLU A 228 -19.41 -7.44 9.87
CA GLU A 228 -19.44 -6.07 9.32
C GLU A 228 -18.17 -5.27 9.64
N LYS A 229 -17.51 -5.59 10.76
CA LYS A 229 -16.31 -4.90 11.23
C LYS A 229 -15.00 -5.67 11.01
N SER A 230 -15.05 -6.91 10.54
CA SER A 230 -13.87 -7.79 10.48
C SER A 230 -13.71 -8.46 9.13
N THR A 231 -12.57 -8.25 8.49
CA THR A 231 -12.23 -8.84 7.20
C THR A 231 -10.86 -9.51 7.26
N TYR A 232 -10.74 -10.67 6.64
CA TYR A 232 -9.49 -11.39 6.43
C TYR A 232 -9.15 -11.37 4.95
N MET A 233 -7.87 -11.22 4.60
CA MET A 233 -7.39 -11.35 3.24
C MET A 233 -6.11 -12.17 3.20
N MET A 234 -6.03 -13.05 2.22
CA MET A 234 -4.80 -13.69 1.79
C MET A 234 -4.55 -13.35 0.34
N SER A 235 -3.33 -12.92 0.01
CA SER A 235 -2.93 -12.64 -1.37
C SER A 235 -1.57 -13.26 -1.69
N TRP A 236 -1.39 -13.57 -2.96
CA TRP A 236 -0.12 -13.94 -3.55
C TRP A 236 -0.01 -13.29 -4.93
N THR A 237 1.17 -12.74 -5.23
CA THR A 237 1.49 -12.21 -6.56
C THR A 237 2.98 -12.44 -6.83
N GLY A 238 3.32 -12.74 -8.09
CA GLY A 238 4.73 -12.98 -8.38
C GLY A 238 5.03 -13.30 -9.83
N SER A 239 6.32 -13.17 -10.17
CA SER A 239 6.84 -13.50 -11.49
C SER A 239 6.91 -15.00 -11.70
N VAL A 240 6.38 -15.48 -12.83
CA VAL A 240 6.44 -16.90 -13.23
C VAL A 240 7.65 -17.20 -14.13
N SER A 241 8.30 -16.19 -14.67
CA SER A 241 9.50 -16.32 -15.51
C SER A 241 10.53 -15.24 -15.20
N ALA A 242 11.78 -15.42 -15.66
CA ALA A 242 12.84 -14.43 -15.49
C ALA A 242 12.54 -13.16 -16.30
N ASN A 243 12.87 -12.00 -15.72
CA ASN A 243 12.71 -10.70 -16.33
C ASN A 243 13.97 -9.85 -16.07
N ALA A 244 14.64 -9.40 -17.14
CA ALA A 244 15.87 -8.63 -17.07
C ALA A 244 15.65 -7.12 -16.86
N SER A 245 14.40 -6.64 -16.86
CA SER A 245 14.10 -5.22 -16.67
C SER A 245 14.62 -4.73 -15.32
N ASN A 246 15.31 -3.60 -15.35
CA ASN A 246 15.89 -2.97 -14.16
C ASN A 246 15.84 -1.44 -14.33
N SER A 247 15.03 -0.79 -13.50
CA SER A 247 14.86 0.66 -13.46
C SER A 247 14.55 1.12 -12.05
N TYR A 248 14.32 2.41 -11.87
CA TYR A 248 13.93 2.97 -10.57
C TYR A 248 12.66 2.32 -10.02
N VAL A 249 11.62 2.18 -10.86
CA VAL A 249 10.32 1.61 -10.45
C VAL A 249 10.25 0.10 -10.64
N THR A 250 11.20 -0.47 -11.37
CA THR A 250 11.29 -1.90 -11.69
C THR A 250 12.65 -2.44 -11.27
N PRO A 251 12.99 -2.47 -9.96
CA PRO A 251 14.27 -3.04 -9.51
C PRO A 251 14.33 -4.52 -9.87
N LEU A 252 15.51 -4.98 -10.33
CA LEU A 252 15.70 -6.35 -10.84
C LEU A 252 15.18 -7.43 -9.88
N LEU A 253 15.51 -7.33 -8.60
CA LEU A 253 15.09 -8.33 -7.60
C LEU A 253 13.58 -8.30 -7.38
N GLN A 254 13.00 -7.10 -7.21
CA GLN A 254 11.56 -6.93 -7.00
C GLN A 254 10.77 -7.42 -8.23
N ASN A 255 11.25 -7.14 -9.44
CA ASN A 255 10.64 -7.58 -10.69
C ASN A 255 10.65 -9.11 -10.89
N ASN A 256 11.49 -9.83 -10.15
CA ASN A 256 11.58 -11.29 -10.16
C ASN A 256 11.07 -11.94 -8.86
N SER A 257 10.40 -11.19 -8.00
CA SER A 257 9.93 -11.66 -6.70
C SER A 257 8.57 -12.35 -6.77
N GLN A 258 8.24 -13.00 -5.66
CA GLN A 258 6.91 -13.51 -5.31
C GLN A 258 6.58 -12.98 -3.92
N ILE A 259 5.38 -12.45 -3.73
CA ILE A 259 4.96 -11.77 -2.51
C ILE A 259 3.67 -12.41 -2.03
N SER A 260 3.61 -12.78 -0.76
CA SER A 260 2.42 -13.29 -0.10
C SER A 260 2.08 -12.41 1.09
N ASN A 261 0.82 -12.10 1.27
CA ASN A 261 0.31 -11.36 2.42
C ASN A 261 -0.81 -12.13 3.11
N LEU A 262 -0.85 -12.02 4.43
CA LEU A 262 -1.98 -12.40 5.25
C LEU A 262 -2.36 -11.20 6.10
N ILE A 263 -3.54 -10.65 5.88
CA ILE A 263 -4.01 -9.40 6.47
C ILE A 263 -5.30 -9.66 7.22
N TYR A 264 -5.43 -9.08 8.40
CA TYR A 264 -6.68 -8.93 9.12
C TYR A 264 -7.00 -7.44 9.25
N LYS A 265 -8.22 -7.02 8.95
CA LYS A 265 -8.72 -5.66 9.17
C LYS A 265 -9.92 -5.69 10.10
N TYR A 266 -9.86 -4.88 11.14
CA TYR A 266 -10.98 -4.53 11.98
C TYR A 266 -11.28 -3.04 11.80
N SER A 267 -12.52 -2.70 11.46
CA SER A 267 -13.01 -1.33 11.29
C SER A 267 -14.17 -1.09 12.25
N GLY A 268 -13.89 -0.42 13.36
CA GLY A 268 -14.89 0.00 14.35
C GLY A 268 -14.97 1.53 14.42
N ASP A 269 -15.92 2.04 15.16
CA ASP A 269 -16.21 3.48 15.21
C ASP A 269 -15.03 4.29 15.79
N TYR A 270 -14.30 3.72 16.74
CA TYR A 270 -13.16 4.34 17.42
C TYR A 270 -11.81 3.76 17.02
N TRP A 271 -11.77 2.57 16.43
CA TRP A 271 -10.55 1.88 16.11
C TRP A 271 -10.60 1.22 14.74
N THR A 272 -9.58 1.48 13.95
CA THR A 272 -9.24 0.64 12.80
C THR A 272 -7.91 -0.05 13.11
N LEU A 273 -7.87 -1.39 13.01
CA LEU A 273 -6.69 -2.20 13.28
C LEU A 273 -6.40 -3.10 12.09
N MET A 274 -5.13 -3.16 11.68
CA MET A 274 -4.70 -4.00 10.57
C MET A 274 -3.33 -4.64 10.86
N PRO A 275 -3.28 -5.72 11.63
CA PRO A 275 -2.09 -6.56 11.67
C PRO A 275 -1.96 -7.35 10.36
N TYR A 276 -0.73 -7.45 9.83
CA TYR A 276 -0.45 -8.27 8.67
C TYR A 276 0.94 -8.90 8.69
N LEU A 277 1.06 -10.00 7.94
CA LEU A 277 2.32 -10.67 7.64
C LEU A 277 2.60 -10.55 6.16
N GLN A 278 3.87 -10.39 5.81
CA GLN A 278 4.36 -10.41 4.44
C GLN A 278 5.55 -11.35 4.32
N TYR A 279 5.53 -12.14 3.27
CA TYR A 279 6.63 -12.98 2.85
C TYR A 279 7.00 -12.66 1.41
N THR A 280 8.26 -12.30 1.18
CA THR A 280 8.80 -12.06 -0.16
C THR A 280 9.84 -13.13 -0.47
N TYR A 281 9.73 -13.76 -1.64
CA TYR A 281 10.70 -14.72 -2.15
C TYR A 281 11.19 -14.31 -3.52
N ILE A 282 12.50 -14.29 -3.69
CA ILE A 282 13.18 -14.02 -4.95
C ILE A 282 13.89 -15.30 -5.36
N PRO A 283 13.41 -16.03 -6.36
CA PRO A 283 14.05 -17.25 -6.84
C PRO A 283 15.38 -16.96 -7.54
N GLN A 284 16.27 -17.93 -7.51
CA GLN A 284 17.47 -17.90 -8.35
C GLN A 284 17.09 -17.86 -9.82
N ARG A 285 17.67 -16.90 -10.58
CA ARG A 285 17.47 -16.70 -12.01
C ARG A 285 18.79 -16.30 -12.68
N PRO A 286 19.69 -17.26 -12.93
CA PRO A 286 21.05 -16.97 -13.43
C PRO A 286 21.06 -16.24 -14.76
N THR A 287 20.07 -16.48 -15.63
CA THR A 287 19.92 -15.83 -16.95
C THR A 287 19.77 -14.32 -16.90
N VAL A 288 19.34 -13.77 -15.75
CA VAL A 288 19.21 -12.33 -15.52
C VAL A 288 20.11 -11.82 -14.39
N GLY A 289 21.11 -12.61 -13.98
CA GLY A 289 22.13 -12.21 -13.00
C GLY A 289 21.73 -12.44 -11.53
N ILE A 290 20.59 -13.07 -11.23
CA ILE A 290 20.18 -13.44 -9.87
C ILE A 290 20.80 -14.80 -9.53
N LYS A 291 21.95 -14.76 -8.84
CA LYS A 291 22.82 -15.92 -8.62
C LYS A 291 22.38 -16.86 -7.50
N GLY A 292 21.55 -16.40 -6.59
CA GLY A 292 21.00 -17.18 -5.48
C GLY A 292 19.57 -16.79 -5.16
N SER A 293 18.90 -17.53 -4.31
CA SER A 293 17.60 -17.13 -3.78
C SER A 293 17.76 -16.22 -2.57
N SER A 294 16.83 -15.30 -2.40
CA SER A 294 16.72 -14.41 -1.24
C SER A 294 15.26 -14.03 -0.97
N GLY A 295 15.05 -13.27 0.05
CA GLY A 295 13.72 -12.73 0.33
C GLY A 295 13.66 -12.05 1.69
N THR A 296 12.44 -11.69 2.07
CA THR A 296 12.14 -11.08 3.36
C THR A 296 10.95 -11.76 4.04
N VAL A 297 10.94 -11.67 5.36
CA VAL A 297 9.79 -11.98 6.20
C VAL A 297 9.55 -10.79 7.09
N GLY A 298 8.33 -10.29 7.08
CA GLY A 298 7.97 -9.14 7.87
C GLY A 298 6.57 -9.25 8.49
N SER A 299 6.36 -8.45 9.52
CA SER A 299 5.08 -8.24 10.15
C SER A 299 4.87 -6.77 10.49
N ALA A 300 3.64 -6.32 10.42
CA ALA A 300 3.27 -4.99 10.83
C ALA A 300 1.94 -4.98 11.57
N ILE A 301 1.76 -3.98 12.42
CA ILE A 301 0.48 -3.60 13.00
C ILE A 301 0.27 -2.13 12.66
N LEU A 302 -0.76 -1.88 11.86
CA LEU A 302 -1.29 -0.55 11.61
C LEU A 302 -2.52 -0.37 12.49
N ALA A 303 -2.61 0.76 13.16
CA ALA A 303 -3.74 1.08 14.03
C ALA A 303 -4.09 2.56 13.90
N THR A 304 -5.37 2.88 13.83
CA THR A 304 -5.87 4.25 13.90
C THR A 304 -6.88 4.36 15.04
N TYR A 305 -6.64 5.30 15.93
CA TYR A 305 -7.61 5.72 16.94
C TYR A 305 -8.36 6.96 16.44
N HIS A 306 -9.66 6.85 16.28
CA HIS A 306 -10.56 7.91 15.87
C HIS A 306 -11.05 8.65 17.12
N ILE A 307 -10.43 9.79 17.45
CA ILE A 307 -10.83 10.64 18.58
C ILE A 307 -12.24 11.19 18.32
N THR A 308 -12.52 11.57 17.07
CA THR A 308 -13.88 11.78 16.58
C THR A 308 -14.32 10.48 15.90
N PRO A 309 -15.29 9.75 16.47
CA PRO A 309 -15.67 8.44 15.97
C PRO A 309 -16.16 8.50 14.51
N LEU A 310 -15.98 7.40 13.81
CA LEU A 310 -16.58 7.19 12.49
C LEU A 310 -18.08 6.97 12.67
N THR A 311 -18.87 7.42 11.70
CA THR A 311 -20.31 7.12 11.62
C THR A 311 -20.51 6.22 10.41
N ASP A 312 -20.95 4.98 10.64
CA ASP A 312 -21.09 3.96 9.58
C ASP A 312 -19.80 3.77 8.76
N GLY A 313 -18.64 3.76 9.46
CA GLY A 313 -17.33 3.64 8.82
C GLY A 313 -16.83 4.89 8.08
N VAL A 314 -17.55 6.00 8.10
CA VAL A 314 -17.22 7.25 7.39
C VAL A 314 -16.76 8.32 8.37
N ALA A 315 -15.67 9.02 8.03
CA ALA A 315 -15.18 10.15 8.79
C ALA A 315 -16.16 11.34 8.68
N PRO A 316 -16.54 11.98 9.81
CA PRO A 316 -17.38 13.16 9.79
C PRO A 316 -16.61 14.35 9.19
N ALA A 317 -17.35 15.44 8.83
CA ALA A 317 -16.80 16.65 8.24
C ALA A 317 -15.65 17.28 9.07
N ARG A 318 -15.70 17.11 10.39
CA ARG A 318 -14.56 17.43 11.28
C ARG A 318 -14.11 16.15 11.98
N HIS A 319 -12.95 15.66 11.58
CA HIS A 319 -12.41 14.40 12.04
C HIS A 319 -11.01 14.59 12.62
N LEU A 320 -10.79 14.00 13.81
CA LEU A 320 -9.49 13.95 14.47
C LEU A 320 -9.15 12.50 14.76
N SER A 321 -7.98 12.07 14.32
CA SER A 321 -7.48 10.71 14.52
C SER A 321 -5.98 10.68 14.80
N ILE A 322 -5.50 9.57 15.33
CA ILE A 322 -4.09 9.27 15.50
C ILE A 322 -3.82 7.89 14.92
N ALA A 323 -3.04 7.86 13.84
CA ALA A 323 -2.56 6.61 13.25
C ALA A 323 -1.20 6.22 13.82
N THR A 324 -0.97 4.92 13.94
CA THR A 324 0.31 4.35 14.34
C THR A 324 0.66 3.17 13.42
N ARG A 325 1.94 2.96 13.17
CA ARG A 325 2.47 1.76 12.49
C ARG A 325 3.69 1.27 13.26
N VAL A 326 3.73 -0.02 13.54
CA VAL A 326 4.90 -0.73 14.07
C VAL A 326 5.20 -1.88 13.14
N GLU A 327 6.45 -2.00 12.70
CA GLU A 327 6.88 -3.00 11.74
C GLU A 327 8.17 -3.68 12.17
N TYR A 328 8.33 -4.91 11.77
CA TYR A 328 9.59 -5.64 11.77
C TYR A 328 9.74 -6.41 10.46
N GLU A 329 10.93 -6.33 9.87
CA GLU A 329 11.27 -7.09 8.67
C GLU A 329 12.68 -7.66 8.78
N SER A 330 12.87 -8.86 8.25
CA SER A 330 14.18 -9.55 8.21
C SER A 330 14.40 -10.15 6.83
N SER A 331 15.60 -9.94 6.29
CA SER A 331 16.03 -10.51 5.03
C SER A 331 16.81 -11.81 5.22
N TYR A 332 16.77 -12.68 4.22
CA TYR A 332 17.51 -13.94 4.16
C TYR A 332 18.05 -14.20 2.76
N GLY A 333 19.02 -15.09 2.65
CA GLY A 333 19.63 -15.48 1.38
C GLY A 333 20.57 -14.41 0.81
N ASN A 334 21.06 -14.62 -0.40
CA ASN A 334 21.94 -13.72 -1.11
C ASN A 334 21.74 -13.87 -2.63
N SER A 335 20.94 -13.03 -3.24
CA SER A 335 20.67 -13.07 -4.68
C SER A 335 21.76 -12.46 -5.54
N LEU A 336 22.45 -11.45 -5.02
CA LEU A 336 23.51 -10.71 -5.72
C LEU A 336 24.78 -10.68 -4.84
N ALA A 337 25.95 -10.73 -5.48
CA ALA A 337 27.24 -10.62 -4.77
C ALA A 337 27.40 -9.26 -4.07
N ASN A 338 26.78 -8.21 -4.62
CA ASN A 338 26.71 -6.84 -4.08
C ASN A 338 25.27 -6.37 -4.18
N ALA A 339 24.45 -6.69 -3.19
CA ALA A 339 23.06 -6.22 -3.15
C ALA A 339 23.04 -4.68 -3.00
N ALA A 340 22.42 -4.00 -3.95
CA ALA A 340 22.12 -2.59 -3.78
C ALA A 340 21.10 -2.41 -2.63
N PRO A 341 21.08 -1.24 -1.93
CA PRO A 341 20.16 -0.97 -0.82
C PRO A 341 18.70 -1.28 -1.10
N ASN A 342 18.27 -1.19 -2.36
CA ASN A 342 16.90 -1.41 -2.81
C ASN A 342 16.59 -2.87 -3.18
N GLY A 343 17.54 -3.80 -3.03
CA GLY A 343 17.35 -5.19 -3.42
C GLY A 343 16.58 -6.00 -2.40
N VAL A 344 17.14 -6.10 -1.19
CA VAL A 344 16.56 -6.88 -0.09
C VAL A 344 16.86 -6.14 1.22
N LEU A 345 15.92 -5.33 1.67
CA LEU A 345 16.00 -4.51 2.88
C LEU A 345 17.32 -3.67 2.91
N TYR A 346 18.18 -3.84 3.89
CA TYR A 346 19.49 -3.18 4.03
C TYR A 346 20.67 -4.14 3.72
N GLY A 347 20.46 -5.09 2.83
CA GLY A 347 21.41 -6.10 2.42
C GLY A 347 21.09 -7.48 2.98
N PRO A 348 21.80 -8.51 2.49
CA PRO A 348 21.58 -9.91 2.89
C PRO A 348 21.78 -10.13 4.40
N GLY A 349 20.81 -10.77 5.06
CA GLY A 349 20.87 -11.07 6.50
C GLY A 349 20.57 -9.87 7.40
N SER A 350 20.21 -8.72 6.82
CA SER A 350 19.78 -7.55 7.61
C SER A 350 18.38 -7.73 8.20
N SER A 351 18.09 -6.96 9.23
CA SER A 351 16.73 -6.79 9.74
C SER A 351 16.50 -5.34 10.15
N ALA A 352 15.26 -4.93 10.24
CA ALA A 352 14.90 -3.60 10.68
C ALA A 352 13.55 -3.62 11.42
N TRP A 353 13.37 -2.65 12.30
CA TRP A 353 12.06 -2.31 12.82
C TRP A 353 11.78 -0.81 12.63
N SER A 354 10.53 -0.46 12.56
CA SER A 354 10.09 0.93 12.49
C SER A 354 8.89 1.20 13.38
N ILE A 355 8.73 2.47 13.73
CA ILE A 355 7.54 3.00 14.37
C ILE A 355 7.19 4.35 13.77
N SER A 356 5.89 4.59 13.53
CA SER A 356 5.36 5.87 13.09
C SER A 356 4.13 6.24 13.89
N ILE A 357 3.95 7.53 14.18
CA ILE A 357 2.77 8.10 14.83
C ILE A 357 2.33 9.32 14.02
N THR A 358 1.05 9.36 13.64
CA THR A 358 0.51 10.37 12.73
C THR A 358 -0.82 10.93 13.25
N PRO A 359 -0.83 11.98 14.09
CA PRO A 359 -2.03 12.76 14.35
C PRO A 359 -2.49 13.46 13.07
N THR A 360 -3.80 13.38 12.81
CA THR A 360 -4.47 13.91 11.62
C THR A 360 -5.70 14.69 12.03
N LEU A 361 -5.82 15.93 11.56
CA LEU A 361 -7.02 16.73 11.62
C LEU A 361 -7.54 16.96 10.21
N GLN A 362 -8.81 16.66 9.95
CA GLN A 362 -9.53 17.05 8.76
C GLN A 362 -10.72 17.92 9.13
N VAL A 363 -10.94 18.99 8.37
CA VAL A 363 -12.12 19.84 8.44
C VAL A 363 -12.63 20.05 7.03
N ASP A 364 -13.76 19.47 6.72
CA ASP A 364 -14.34 19.40 5.37
C ASP A 364 -13.30 18.88 4.36
N ASN A 365 -12.94 19.69 3.38
CA ASN A 365 -11.98 19.35 2.33
C ASN A 365 -10.51 19.54 2.74
N PHE A 366 -10.25 20.28 3.82
CA PHE A 366 -8.91 20.61 4.27
C PHE A 366 -8.44 19.59 5.30
N PHE A 367 -7.19 19.15 5.20
CA PHE A 367 -6.55 18.38 6.23
C PHE A 367 -5.14 18.87 6.55
N ALA A 368 -4.71 18.59 7.76
CA ALA A 368 -3.34 18.74 8.23
C ALA A 368 -2.95 17.55 9.10
N ARG A 369 -1.74 17.03 8.88
CA ARG A 369 -1.21 15.90 9.66
C ARG A 369 0.29 15.98 9.83
N THR A 370 0.79 15.39 10.89
CA THR A 370 2.22 15.32 11.19
C THR A 370 2.58 13.86 11.46
N GLU A 371 3.61 13.35 10.83
CA GLU A 371 4.15 12.03 11.12
C GLU A 371 5.51 12.16 11.79
N ILE A 372 5.67 11.49 12.94
CA ILE A 372 6.95 11.27 13.60
C ILE A 372 7.27 9.79 13.42
N ALA A 373 8.39 9.51 12.77
CA ALA A 373 8.78 8.15 12.42
C ALA A 373 10.25 7.88 12.77
N TYR A 374 10.52 6.63 13.13
CA TYR A 374 11.85 6.13 13.42
C TYR A 374 12.05 4.75 12.82
N VAL A 375 13.23 4.51 12.27
CA VAL A 375 13.66 3.22 11.76
C VAL A 375 15.04 2.86 12.31
N LYS A 376 15.22 1.58 12.66
CA LYS A 376 16.50 1.01 13.08
C LYS A 376 16.79 -0.27 12.34
N ALA A 377 17.95 -0.31 11.67
CA ALA A 377 18.47 -1.47 10.96
C ALA A 377 19.54 -2.20 11.80
N PHE A 378 19.64 -3.51 11.58
CA PHE A 378 20.63 -4.40 12.19
C PHE A 378 21.29 -5.26 11.11
N ASN A 379 22.54 -5.67 11.34
CA ASN A 379 23.29 -6.53 10.43
C ASN A 379 23.28 -6.03 8.98
N MET A 380 23.25 -4.71 8.79
CA MET A 380 23.19 -4.10 7.47
C MET A 380 24.53 -4.27 6.75
N GLN A 381 24.47 -4.38 5.43
CA GLN A 381 25.66 -4.35 4.60
C GLN A 381 26.29 -2.94 4.64
N SER A 382 27.61 -2.87 4.67
CA SER A 382 28.32 -1.59 4.63
C SER A 382 27.92 -0.77 3.41
N GLY A 383 27.57 0.49 3.61
CA GLY A 383 27.09 1.40 2.57
C GLY A 383 25.58 1.33 2.27
N SER A 384 24.83 0.39 2.90
CA SER A 384 23.38 0.25 2.67
C SER A 384 22.51 0.89 3.75
N GLY A 385 23.11 1.47 4.78
CA GLY A 385 22.39 2.13 5.86
C GLY A 385 22.17 3.63 5.63
N PHE A 386 22.09 4.36 6.72
CA PHE A 386 21.82 5.80 6.74
C PHE A 386 23.10 6.63 6.87
N GLY A 387 22.99 7.97 6.75
CA GLY A 387 24.12 8.90 6.75
C GLY A 387 24.84 8.93 5.41
N SER A 388 25.72 9.91 5.22
CA SER A 388 26.46 10.15 3.96
C SER A 388 27.33 8.98 3.50
N GLY A 389 27.75 8.12 4.42
CA GLY A 389 28.52 6.90 4.10
C GLY A 389 27.69 5.61 4.11
N GLY A 390 26.39 5.69 4.36
CA GLY A 390 25.53 4.49 4.50
C GLY A 390 25.93 3.59 5.67
N THR A 391 26.58 4.13 6.71
CA THR A 391 27.10 3.38 7.85
C THR A 391 26.28 3.54 9.13
N MET A 392 25.41 4.54 9.18
CA MET A 392 24.50 4.75 10.31
C MET A 392 23.35 3.76 10.25
N ASN A 393 22.93 3.23 11.39
CA ASN A 393 21.95 2.16 11.48
C ASN A 393 20.53 2.64 11.86
N ASN A 394 20.30 3.95 11.91
CA ASN A 394 19.00 4.49 12.27
C ASN A 394 18.73 5.84 11.58
N GLN A 395 17.45 6.15 11.44
CA GLN A 395 16.97 7.43 10.94
C GLN A 395 15.67 7.80 11.66
N ALA A 396 15.55 9.05 12.06
CA ALA A 396 14.30 9.66 12.49
C ALA A 396 13.82 10.63 11.42
N ARG A 397 12.51 10.70 11.20
CA ARG A 397 11.84 11.64 10.30
C ARG A 397 10.69 12.34 11.00
N VAL A 398 10.53 13.62 10.71
CA VAL A 398 9.32 14.38 10.99
C VAL A 398 8.80 14.88 9.66
N VAL A 399 7.55 14.55 9.37
CA VAL A 399 6.89 14.93 8.11
C VAL A 399 5.59 15.64 8.45
N ILE A 400 5.37 16.80 7.86
CA ILE A 400 4.12 17.57 7.95
C ILE A 400 3.50 17.57 6.56
N GLU A 401 2.24 17.22 6.44
CA GLU A 401 1.47 17.31 5.20
C GLU A 401 0.19 18.07 5.43
N ILE A 402 -0.09 19.00 4.54
CA ILE A 402 -1.35 19.75 4.49
C ILE A 402 -1.95 19.63 3.10
N GLY A 403 -3.26 19.63 3.00
CA GLY A 403 -3.89 19.47 1.68
C GLY A 403 -5.38 19.67 1.65
N LEU A 404 -5.87 19.55 0.42
CA LEU A 404 -7.29 19.65 0.03
C LEU A 404 -7.68 18.41 -0.75
N LEU A 405 -8.86 17.86 -0.42
CA LEU A 405 -9.49 16.73 -1.10
C LEU A 405 -10.91 17.14 -1.56
N TYR A 406 -11.08 17.23 -2.85
CA TYR A 406 -12.36 17.60 -3.48
C TYR A 406 -12.99 16.44 -4.23
#